data_926b782e5a4ec28a9ae809680ee909bc
#
_entry.id   926b782e5a4ec28a9ae809680ee909bc
#
_cell.length_a   1.000
_cell.length_b   1.000
_cell.length_c   1.000
_cell.angle_alpha   90.00
_cell.angle_beta   90.00
_cell.angle_gamma   90.00
#
_symmetry.space_group_name_H-M   'P 1'
#
loop_
_entity.id
_entity.type
_entity.pdbx_description
1 polymer ?
#
loop_
_entity_poly.entity_id
_entity_poly.type
_entity_poly.pdbx_seq_one_letter_code
_entity_poly.pdbx_strand_id
1 'polypeptide(L)'
;AFIWITAGGILMGAMHDFISGVMLVRNDGLSIPEIVGRYLGGGMKQFMRVFSMILLILVGVVFLRSPASILGQMVPSVSYGVWIAVIIAYYFVATLLPIDKIIGKLYPLFGFALLFMAVALCVVLFVGDYTIPAMTFENFQANKEAMPIIPTLFITIACGAISGFHATQSPLMARC
;
A
#
# COMPACT_ATOMS: atom_id res chain seq x y z
N ALA A 1 9.06 13.35 -9.61
CA ALA A 1 8.07 12.34 -9.22
C ALA A 1 7.69 11.45 -10.39
N PHE A 2 7.27 11.99 -11.53
CA PHE A 2 6.77 11.20 -12.69
C PHE A 2 7.74 10.09 -13.15
N ILE A 3 8.99 10.44 -13.47
CA ILE A 3 9.99 9.46 -13.91
C ILE A 3 10.23 8.40 -12.84
N TRP A 4 10.29 8.80 -11.56
CA TRP A 4 10.53 7.88 -10.45
C TRP A 4 9.36 6.92 -10.24
N ILE A 5 8.12 7.41 -10.33
CA ILE A 5 6.92 6.58 -10.22
C ILE A 5 6.86 5.58 -11.38
N THR A 6 7.05 6.05 -12.61
CA THR A 6 6.95 5.20 -13.81
C THR A 6 8.06 4.16 -13.86
N ALA A 7 9.32 4.58 -13.77
CA ALA A 7 10.45 3.67 -13.80
C ALA A 7 10.51 2.76 -12.58
N GLY A 8 10.24 3.29 -11.38
CA GLY A 8 10.21 2.51 -10.15
C GLY A 8 9.09 1.47 -10.12
N GLY A 9 7.88 1.84 -10.56
CA GLY A 9 6.76 0.91 -10.65
C GLY A 9 7.02 -0.23 -11.64
N ILE A 10 7.60 0.07 -12.81
CA ILE A 10 7.90 -0.95 -13.82
C ILE A 10 9.09 -1.82 -13.41
N LEU A 11 10.22 -1.21 -13.06
CA LEU A 11 11.46 -1.95 -12.82
C LEU A 11 11.48 -2.64 -11.46
N MET A 12 10.99 -1.98 -10.41
CA MET A 12 11.06 -2.56 -9.07
C MET A 12 9.77 -3.27 -8.67
N GLY A 13 8.60 -2.68 -8.92
CA GLY A 13 7.32 -3.28 -8.56
C GLY A 13 7.06 -4.58 -9.31
N ALA A 14 7.09 -4.55 -10.64
CA ALA A 14 6.85 -5.73 -11.46
C ALA A 14 7.91 -6.83 -11.25
N MET A 15 9.19 -6.43 -11.09
CA MET A 15 10.26 -7.37 -10.82
C MET A 15 10.13 -8.03 -9.45
N HIS A 16 9.74 -7.25 -8.42
CA HIS A 16 9.46 -7.78 -7.09
C HIS A 16 8.33 -8.82 -7.13
N ASP A 17 7.22 -8.52 -7.79
CA ASP A 17 6.07 -9.43 -7.86
C ASP A 17 6.40 -10.70 -8.63
N PHE A 18 7.09 -10.58 -9.75
CA PHE A 18 7.53 -11.71 -10.54
C PHE A 18 8.48 -12.62 -9.74
N ILE A 19 9.51 -12.06 -9.11
CA ILE A 19 10.48 -12.84 -8.34
C ILE A 19 9.81 -13.50 -7.14
N SER A 20 8.98 -12.76 -6.38
CA SER A 20 8.28 -13.33 -5.23
C SER A 20 7.30 -14.44 -5.64
N GLY A 21 6.58 -14.27 -6.74
CA GLY A 21 5.73 -15.32 -7.30
C GLY A 21 6.51 -16.58 -7.69
N VAL A 22 7.61 -16.43 -8.43
CA VAL A 22 8.47 -17.56 -8.82
C VAL A 22 9.08 -18.24 -7.59
N MET A 23 9.55 -17.49 -6.60
CA MET A 23 10.11 -18.06 -5.38
C MET A 23 9.08 -18.87 -4.59
N LEU A 24 7.85 -18.41 -4.54
CA LEU A 24 6.77 -19.13 -3.85
C LEU A 24 6.38 -20.43 -4.57
N VAL A 25 6.18 -20.37 -5.88
CA VAL A 25 5.85 -21.56 -6.68
C VAL A 25 6.95 -22.60 -6.58
N ARG A 26 8.23 -22.21 -6.62
CA ARG A 26 9.37 -23.12 -6.47
C ARG A 26 9.55 -23.71 -5.08
N ASN A 27 8.96 -23.09 -4.07
CA ASN A 27 9.07 -23.54 -2.67
C ASN A 27 7.72 -24.01 -2.09
N ASP A 28 6.83 -24.52 -2.92
CA ASP A 28 5.54 -25.11 -2.51
C ASP A 28 4.68 -24.18 -1.63
N GLY A 29 4.72 -22.88 -1.90
CA GLY A 29 3.95 -21.89 -1.17
C GLY A 29 4.42 -21.62 0.25
N LEU A 30 5.69 -21.84 0.58
CA LEU A 30 6.26 -21.48 1.87
C LEU A 30 6.18 -19.97 2.13
N SER A 31 6.02 -19.57 3.39
CA SER A 31 6.06 -18.16 3.76
C SER A 31 7.46 -17.55 3.56
N ILE A 32 7.53 -16.23 3.35
CA ILE A 32 8.82 -15.54 3.17
C ILE A 32 9.83 -15.88 4.29
N PRO A 33 9.47 -15.84 5.59
CA PRO A 33 10.41 -16.23 6.64
C PRO A 33 10.90 -17.67 6.54
N GLU A 34 10.07 -18.56 6.02
CA GLU A 34 10.47 -19.96 5.82
C GLU A 34 11.42 -20.12 4.65
N ILE A 35 11.16 -19.42 3.53
CA ILE A 35 12.06 -19.37 2.40
C ILE A 35 13.42 -18.79 2.81
N VAL A 36 13.40 -17.66 3.52
CA VAL A 36 14.62 -17.05 4.07
C VAL A 36 15.36 -18.03 4.98
N GLY A 37 14.61 -18.76 5.82
CA GLY A 37 15.20 -19.79 6.68
C GLY A 37 15.87 -20.94 5.92
N ARG A 38 15.31 -21.31 4.79
CA ARG A 38 15.84 -22.39 3.93
C ARG A 38 17.17 -22.01 3.26
N TYR A 39 17.31 -20.75 2.82
CA TYR A 39 18.48 -20.28 2.09
C TYR A 39 19.53 -19.58 2.97
N LEU A 40 19.12 -18.88 4.03
CA LEU A 40 19.97 -18.03 4.87
C LEU A 40 20.10 -18.53 6.32
N GLY A 41 19.43 -19.64 6.66
CA GLY A 41 19.52 -20.25 7.97
C GLY A 41 18.52 -19.78 9.02
N GLY A 42 18.51 -20.48 10.18
CA GLY A 42 17.49 -20.31 11.21
C GLY A 42 17.47 -18.95 11.90
N GLY A 43 18.63 -18.33 12.10
CA GLY A 43 18.73 -17.00 12.70
C GLY A 43 18.03 -15.92 11.85
N MET A 44 18.26 -15.94 10.54
CA MET A 44 17.63 -15.03 9.61
C MET A 44 16.10 -15.28 9.49
N LYS A 45 15.68 -16.54 9.59
CA LYS A 45 14.26 -16.90 9.67
C LYS A 45 13.56 -16.19 10.85
N GLN A 46 14.17 -16.23 12.03
CA GLN A 46 13.59 -15.62 13.21
C GLN A 46 13.59 -14.08 13.12
N PHE A 47 14.65 -13.50 12.60
CA PHE A 47 14.72 -12.07 12.32
C PHE A 47 13.59 -11.64 11.38
N MET A 48 13.39 -12.34 10.27
CA MET A 48 12.32 -12.03 9.30
C MET A 48 10.91 -12.19 9.89
N ARG A 49 10.72 -13.15 10.79
CA ARG A 49 9.43 -13.29 11.50
C ARG A 49 9.10 -12.07 12.35
N VAL A 50 10.05 -11.66 13.17
CA VAL A 50 9.87 -10.49 14.05
C VAL A 50 9.71 -9.23 13.22
N PHE A 51 10.55 -9.04 12.21
CA PHE A 51 10.45 -7.91 11.29
C PHE A 51 9.09 -7.84 10.60
N SER A 52 8.60 -8.95 10.04
CA SER A 52 7.29 -9.00 9.39
C SER A 52 6.15 -8.72 10.35
N MET A 53 6.22 -9.19 11.60
CA MET A 53 5.22 -8.87 12.61
C MET A 53 5.17 -7.37 12.92
N ILE A 54 6.32 -6.75 13.17
CA ILE A 54 6.40 -5.31 13.44
C ILE A 54 5.88 -4.52 12.22
N LEU A 55 6.30 -4.89 11.02
CA LEU A 55 5.85 -4.26 9.79
C LEU A 55 4.32 -4.31 9.65
N LEU A 56 3.72 -5.48 9.84
CA LEU A 56 2.26 -5.64 9.72
C LEU A 56 1.50 -4.83 10.76
N ILE A 57 2.01 -4.74 12.00
CA ILE A 57 1.41 -3.89 13.03
C ILE A 57 1.46 -2.41 12.62
N LEU A 58 2.62 -1.93 12.15
CA LEU A 58 2.77 -0.54 11.72
C LEU A 58 1.87 -0.21 10.53
N VAL A 59 1.78 -1.12 9.56
CA VAL A 59 0.87 -0.98 8.41
C VAL A 59 -0.59 -0.96 8.89
N GLY A 60 -0.96 -1.83 9.82
CA GLY A 60 -2.29 -1.83 10.43
C GLY A 60 -2.65 -0.49 11.08
N VAL A 61 -1.71 0.14 11.76
CA VAL A 61 -1.90 1.48 12.34
C VAL A 61 -2.14 2.54 11.25
N VAL A 62 -1.43 2.49 10.14
CA VAL A 62 -1.63 3.42 9.01
C VAL A 62 -3.03 3.25 8.41
N PHE A 63 -3.44 2.01 8.15
CA PHE A 63 -4.77 1.70 7.62
C PHE A 63 -5.91 2.00 8.61
N LEU A 64 -5.63 2.08 9.89
CA LEU A 64 -6.56 2.54 10.90
C LEU A 64 -6.70 4.08 10.90
N ARG A 65 -5.56 4.79 10.89
CA ARG A 65 -5.53 6.25 11.02
C ARG A 65 -6.04 6.97 9.78
N SER A 66 -5.72 6.49 8.59
CA SER A 66 -6.11 7.15 7.33
C SER A 66 -7.63 7.26 7.16
N PRO A 67 -8.42 6.18 7.22
CA PRO A 67 -9.87 6.29 7.15
C PRO A 67 -10.48 7.09 8.30
N ALA A 68 -9.96 6.94 9.53
CA ALA A 68 -10.44 7.69 10.68
C ALA A 68 -10.24 9.21 10.50
N SER A 69 -9.13 9.62 9.90
CA SER A 69 -8.86 11.02 9.60
C SER A 69 -9.82 11.58 8.54
N ILE A 70 -10.08 10.82 7.48
CA ILE A 70 -11.00 11.23 6.40
C ILE A 70 -12.42 11.35 6.95
N LEU A 71 -12.89 10.36 7.70
CA LEU A 71 -14.23 10.37 8.30
C LEU A 71 -14.38 11.50 9.32
N GLY A 72 -13.35 11.78 10.11
CA GLY A 72 -13.33 12.91 11.03
C GLY A 72 -13.41 14.28 10.33
N GLN A 73 -12.83 14.41 9.13
CA GLN A 73 -12.97 15.62 8.32
C GLN A 73 -14.37 15.75 7.68
N MET A 74 -14.97 14.64 7.27
CA MET A 74 -16.30 14.62 6.67
C MET A 74 -17.41 14.89 7.70
N VAL A 75 -17.24 14.40 8.92
CA VAL A 75 -18.23 14.55 10.01
C VAL A 75 -17.54 15.09 11.27
N PRO A 76 -17.31 16.42 11.34
CA PRO A 76 -16.61 17.05 12.46
C PRO A 76 -17.32 16.93 13.81
N SER A 77 -18.62 16.61 13.81
CA SER A 77 -19.43 16.44 15.02
C SER A 77 -19.06 15.16 15.81
N VAL A 78 -18.35 14.21 15.19
CA VAL A 78 -17.95 12.95 15.81
C VAL A 78 -16.47 12.99 16.16
N SER A 79 -16.15 12.67 17.41
CA SER A 79 -14.76 12.65 17.88
C SER A 79 -13.91 11.63 17.09
N TYR A 80 -12.69 12.00 16.78
CA TYR A 80 -11.72 11.14 16.12
C TYR A 80 -11.53 9.77 16.81
N GLY A 81 -11.58 9.76 18.16
CA GLY A 81 -11.49 8.51 18.92
C GLY A 81 -12.66 7.55 18.69
N VAL A 82 -13.86 8.07 18.43
CA VAL A 82 -15.03 7.24 18.08
C VAL A 82 -14.84 6.58 16.73
N TRP A 83 -14.31 7.30 15.74
CA TRP A 83 -14.01 6.72 14.42
C TRP A 83 -12.96 5.62 14.50
N ILE A 84 -11.92 5.80 15.31
CA ILE A 84 -10.93 4.74 15.57
C ILE A 84 -11.61 3.51 16.18
N ALA A 85 -12.47 3.68 17.18
CA ALA A 85 -13.16 2.57 17.83
C ALA A 85 -14.08 1.82 16.86
N VAL A 86 -14.82 2.53 16.01
CA VAL A 86 -15.69 1.95 14.98
C VAL A 86 -14.87 1.14 13.96
N ILE A 87 -13.74 1.65 13.51
CA ILE A 87 -12.89 0.95 12.54
C ILE A 87 -12.24 -0.29 13.16
N ILE A 88 -11.81 -0.22 14.43
CA ILE A 88 -11.30 -1.39 15.15
C ILE A 88 -12.39 -2.45 15.30
N ALA A 89 -13.60 -2.05 15.68
CA ALA A 89 -14.74 -2.97 15.79
C ALA A 89 -15.05 -3.62 14.43
N TYR A 90 -15.03 -2.82 13.35
CA TYR A 90 -15.18 -3.34 11.99
C TYR A 90 -14.10 -4.38 11.64
N TYR A 91 -12.84 -4.12 11.93
CA TYR A 91 -11.75 -5.06 11.68
C TYR A 91 -11.91 -6.35 12.49
N PHE A 92 -12.34 -6.23 13.75
CA PHE A 92 -12.60 -7.39 14.59
C PHE A 92 -13.71 -8.27 14.00
N VAL A 93 -14.84 -7.65 13.62
CA VAL A 93 -15.96 -8.36 12.98
C VAL A 93 -15.53 -8.96 11.64
N ALA A 94 -14.81 -8.20 10.82
CA ALA A 94 -14.31 -8.67 9.52
C ALA A 94 -13.38 -9.89 9.66
N THR A 95 -12.60 -9.95 10.74
CA THR A 95 -11.71 -11.10 10.99
C THR A 95 -12.49 -12.38 11.36
N LEU A 96 -13.68 -12.24 11.95
CA LEU A 96 -14.53 -13.38 12.31
C LEU A 96 -15.40 -13.90 11.15
N LEU A 97 -15.60 -13.08 10.12
CA LEU A 97 -16.40 -13.46 8.96
C LEU A 97 -15.57 -14.26 7.94
N PRO A 98 -16.20 -15.21 7.21
CA PRO A 98 -15.55 -15.92 6.12
C PRO A 98 -15.31 -14.95 4.94
N ILE A 99 -14.15 -14.31 5.00
CA ILE A 99 -13.74 -13.20 4.11
C ILE A 99 -13.84 -13.58 2.63
N ASP A 100 -13.50 -14.82 2.28
CA ASP A 100 -13.49 -15.30 0.90
C ASP A 100 -14.83 -15.18 0.18
N LYS A 101 -15.93 -15.44 0.90
CA LYS A 101 -17.28 -15.33 0.33
C LYS A 101 -17.79 -13.89 0.18
N ILE A 102 -17.38 -13.03 1.09
CA ILE A 102 -17.80 -11.61 1.12
C ILE A 102 -16.96 -10.80 0.15
N ILE A 103 -15.66 -10.95 0.21
CA ILE A 103 -14.71 -10.25 -0.68
C ILE A 103 -14.96 -10.65 -2.13
N GLY A 104 -15.15 -11.93 -2.43
CA GLY A 104 -15.39 -12.39 -3.79
C GLY A 104 -16.60 -11.74 -4.47
N LYS A 105 -17.64 -11.37 -3.70
CA LYS A 105 -18.82 -10.66 -4.22
C LYS A 105 -18.67 -9.15 -4.26
N LEU A 106 -17.97 -8.55 -3.28
CA LEU A 106 -17.81 -7.11 -3.16
C LEU A 106 -16.62 -6.58 -3.96
N TYR A 107 -15.62 -7.41 -4.23
CA TYR A 107 -14.40 -7.01 -4.93
C TYR A 107 -14.65 -6.39 -6.32
N PRO A 108 -15.55 -6.95 -7.16
CA PRO A 108 -15.87 -6.31 -8.43
C PRO A 108 -16.48 -4.90 -8.29
N LEU A 109 -17.28 -4.68 -7.24
CA LEU A 109 -17.87 -3.37 -6.95
C LEU A 109 -16.79 -2.35 -6.55
N PHE A 110 -15.84 -2.75 -5.70
CA PHE A 110 -14.70 -1.90 -5.34
C PHE A 110 -13.80 -1.62 -6.53
N GLY A 111 -13.55 -2.61 -7.38
CA GLY A 111 -12.80 -2.44 -8.63
C GLY A 111 -13.46 -1.43 -9.57
N PHE A 112 -14.77 -1.52 -9.73
CA PHE A 112 -15.54 -0.58 -10.54
C PHE A 112 -15.50 0.84 -9.93
N ALA A 113 -15.67 0.97 -8.61
CA ALA A 113 -15.61 2.26 -7.93
C ALA A 113 -14.22 2.90 -8.08
N LEU A 114 -13.16 2.12 -7.99
CA LEU A 114 -11.78 2.58 -8.17
C LEU A 114 -11.51 3.03 -9.61
N LEU A 115 -12.00 2.26 -10.59
CA LEU A 115 -11.91 2.63 -12.00
C LEU A 115 -12.69 3.93 -12.29
N PHE A 116 -13.90 4.04 -11.75
CA PHE A 116 -14.73 5.25 -11.87
C PHE A 116 -14.02 6.46 -11.25
N MET A 117 -13.44 6.31 -10.07
CA MET A 117 -12.67 7.37 -9.42
C MET A 117 -11.47 7.78 -10.28
N ALA A 118 -10.72 6.83 -10.84
CA ALA A 118 -9.58 7.14 -11.70
C ALA A 118 -9.99 7.90 -12.96
N VAL A 119 -11.08 7.47 -13.62
CA VAL A 119 -11.63 8.17 -14.79
C VAL A 119 -12.13 9.56 -14.41
N ALA A 120 -12.86 9.69 -13.30
CA ALA A 120 -13.37 10.97 -12.83
C ALA A 120 -12.22 11.97 -12.53
N LEU A 121 -11.15 11.51 -11.88
CA LEU A 121 -9.96 12.32 -11.65
C LEU A 121 -9.29 12.75 -12.96
N CYS A 122 -9.16 11.85 -13.93
CA CYS A 122 -8.65 12.20 -15.26
C CYS A 122 -9.51 13.27 -15.93
N VAL A 123 -10.84 13.09 -15.93
CA VAL A 123 -11.76 14.07 -16.51
C VAL A 123 -11.63 15.43 -15.83
N VAL A 124 -11.61 15.47 -14.50
CA VAL A 124 -11.44 16.71 -13.74
C VAL A 124 -10.11 17.41 -14.07
N LEU A 125 -9.02 16.65 -14.24
CA LEU A 125 -7.73 17.20 -14.63
C LEU A 125 -7.72 17.79 -16.04
N PHE A 126 -8.44 17.19 -16.98
CA PHE A 126 -8.51 17.68 -18.36
C PHE A 126 -9.52 18.80 -18.57
N VAL A 127 -10.62 18.81 -17.81
CA VAL A 127 -11.68 19.84 -17.91
C VAL A 127 -11.39 21.03 -17.01
N GLY A 128 -10.67 20.82 -15.91
CA GLY A 128 -10.25 21.89 -15.00
C GLY A 128 -9.04 22.65 -15.54
N ASP A 129 -8.96 23.95 -15.25
CA ASP A 129 -7.83 24.83 -15.60
C ASP A 129 -6.54 24.51 -14.78
N TYR A 130 -6.26 23.25 -14.57
CA TYR A 130 -5.04 22.82 -13.88
C TYR A 130 -3.85 22.88 -14.83
N THR A 131 -2.90 23.74 -14.52
CA THR A 131 -1.63 23.79 -15.25
C THR A 131 -0.74 22.60 -14.84
N ILE A 132 -0.52 21.70 -15.77
CA ILE A 132 0.46 20.62 -15.58
C ILE A 132 1.85 21.25 -15.60
N PRO A 133 2.64 21.17 -14.50
CA PRO A 133 3.97 21.79 -14.47
C PRO A 133 4.87 21.16 -15.55
N ALA A 134 5.52 22.02 -16.32
CA ALA A 134 6.47 21.58 -17.33
C ALA A 134 7.64 20.80 -16.68
N MET A 135 8.16 19.79 -17.37
CA MET A 135 9.35 19.04 -16.92
C MET A 135 10.62 19.90 -17.13
N THR A 136 10.80 20.92 -16.30
CA THR A 136 11.99 21.77 -16.28
C THR A 136 12.89 21.38 -15.11
N PHE A 137 14.19 21.62 -15.25
CA PHE A 137 15.14 21.39 -14.14
C PHE A 137 14.84 22.23 -12.90
N GLU A 138 14.16 23.36 -13.06
CA GLU A 138 13.71 24.21 -11.95
C GLU A 138 12.71 23.49 -11.03
N ASN A 139 11.91 22.57 -11.58
CA ASN A 139 10.96 21.75 -10.80
C ASN A 139 11.63 20.61 -10.02
N PHE A 140 12.94 20.42 -10.19
CA PHE A 140 13.75 19.54 -9.32
C PHE A 140 14.23 20.26 -8.05
N GLN A 141 14.08 21.57 -7.97
CA GLN A 141 14.37 22.30 -6.76
C GLN A 141 13.25 22.09 -5.75
N ALA A 142 13.63 21.95 -4.47
CA ALA A 142 12.69 21.80 -3.39
C ALA A 142 11.67 22.95 -3.41
N ASN A 143 10.40 22.61 -3.42
CA ASN A 143 9.34 23.59 -3.26
C ASN A 143 9.62 24.40 -2.00
N LYS A 144 9.61 25.73 -2.07
CA LYS A 144 10.01 26.62 -0.99
C LYS A 144 9.15 26.49 0.28
N GLU A 145 8.09 25.71 0.22
CA GLU A 145 7.06 25.66 1.26
C GLU A 145 7.12 24.46 2.19
N ALA A 146 8.11 23.66 2.31
CA ALA A 146 8.15 22.88 3.52
C ALA A 146 8.77 21.49 3.50
N MET A 147 8.85 20.75 2.42
CA MET A 147 9.36 19.39 2.57
C MET A 147 10.57 19.13 1.68
N PRO A 148 11.71 18.73 2.28
CA PRO A 148 12.89 18.39 1.50
C PRO A 148 12.55 17.23 0.55
N ILE A 149 12.99 17.31 -0.70
CA ILE A 149 12.79 16.27 -1.70
C ILE A 149 13.33 14.94 -1.16
N ILE A 150 14.45 14.98 -0.49
CA ILE A 150 15.04 13.84 0.21
C ILE A 150 14.87 14.09 1.73
N PRO A 151 14.23 13.20 2.50
CA PRO A 151 13.74 11.86 2.13
C PRO A 151 12.27 11.80 1.68
N THR A 152 11.50 12.87 1.79
CA THR A 152 10.02 12.85 1.74
C THR A 152 9.46 12.31 0.43
N LEU A 153 10.02 12.76 -0.71
CA LEU A 153 9.58 12.26 -2.02
C LEU A 153 9.79 10.75 -2.14
N PHE A 154 10.96 10.26 -1.72
CA PHE A 154 11.29 8.84 -1.80
C PHE A 154 10.43 8.00 -0.88
N ILE A 155 10.16 8.47 0.35
CA ILE A 155 9.27 7.78 1.30
C ILE A 155 7.86 7.70 0.73
N THR A 156 7.31 8.80 0.21
CA THR A 156 5.94 8.84 -0.31
C THR A 156 5.77 7.93 -1.52
N ILE A 157 6.73 7.94 -2.46
CA ILE A 157 6.68 7.10 -3.65
C ILE A 157 6.93 5.63 -3.31
N ALA A 158 7.87 5.34 -2.43
CA ALA A 158 8.12 3.98 -1.97
C ALA A 158 6.90 3.39 -1.25
N CYS A 159 6.18 4.21 -0.48
CA CYS A 159 4.96 3.80 0.19
C CYS A 159 3.82 3.45 -0.79
N GLY A 160 3.77 4.10 -1.95
CA GLY A 160 2.78 3.85 -2.99
C GLY A 160 3.20 2.76 -4.00
N ALA A 161 4.38 2.89 -4.58
CA ALA A 161 4.85 2.01 -5.66
C ALA A 161 5.55 0.74 -5.17
N ILE A 162 6.26 0.82 -4.03
CA ILE A 162 7.00 -0.30 -3.42
C ILE A 162 6.59 -0.40 -1.95
N SER A 163 5.30 -0.56 -1.73
CA SER A 163 4.77 -0.66 -0.36
C SER A 163 5.35 -1.88 0.36
N GLY A 164 5.83 -1.68 1.59
CA GLY A 164 6.22 -2.80 2.44
C GLY A 164 5.06 -3.76 2.75
N PHE A 165 3.84 -3.24 2.73
CA PHE A 165 2.63 -4.06 2.78
C PHE A 165 2.50 -4.93 1.52
N HIS A 166 2.67 -4.34 0.34
CA HIS A 166 2.66 -5.07 -0.92
C HIS A 166 3.73 -6.17 -0.95
N ALA A 167 4.93 -5.86 -0.49
CA ALA A 167 6.03 -6.82 -0.40
C ALA A 167 5.72 -8.04 0.49
N THR A 168 4.86 -7.89 1.50
CA THR A 168 4.42 -9.01 2.35
C THR A 168 3.17 -9.70 1.83
N GLN A 169 2.28 -8.98 1.14
CA GLN A 169 1.01 -9.52 0.64
C GLN A 169 1.16 -10.24 -0.70
N SER A 170 2.00 -9.76 -1.60
CA SER A 170 2.22 -10.38 -2.91
C SER A 170 2.57 -11.88 -2.80
N PRO A 171 3.49 -12.28 -1.91
CA PRO A 171 3.74 -13.69 -1.67
C PRO A 171 2.57 -14.47 -1.07
N LEU A 172 1.77 -13.85 -0.20
CA LEU A 172 0.60 -14.51 0.38
C LEU A 172 -0.49 -14.74 -0.67
N MET A 173 -0.70 -13.78 -1.56
CA MET A 173 -1.66 -13.91 -2.66
C MET A 173 -1.22 -14.95 -3.69
N ALA A 174 0.07 -15.05 -3.98
CA ALA A 174 0.60 -16.08 -4.89
C ALA A 174 0.50 -17.51 -4.31
N ARG A 175 0.27 -17.63 -3.00
CA ARG A 175 0.04 -18.92 -2.33
C ARG A 175 -1.40 -19.43 -2.47
N CYS A 176 -2.36 -18.54 -2.66
CA CYS A 176 -3.77 -18.86 -2.82
C CYS A 176 -4.08 -19.29 -4.26
#